data_5fd671d96e174a2ba8d35472bab1d290
#
_entry.id   5fd671d96e174a2ba8d35472bab1d290
#
_cell.length_a   1.000
_cell.length_b   1.000
_cell.length_c   1.000
_cell.angle_alpha   90.00
_cell.angle_beta   90.00
_cell.angle_gamma   90.00
#
_symmetry.space_group_name_H-M   'P 1'
#
loop_
_entity.id
_entity.type
_entity.pdbx_description
1 polymer ?
#
loop_
_entity_poly.entity_id
_entity_poly.type
_entity_poly.pdbx_seq_one_letter_code
_entity_poly.pdbx_strand_id
1 'polypeptide(L)'
;IAEILTALEHILTEKIPHGPLCVAFTPDEEIGMGPAHFNVKKFGADYAYTLDGDTEGEIQYENFNACSAKVIFQGVNVHPGSSKNTMVNAALVAMEFNSMLPSADTPRNTEDYQGFFHLCSMKGDVSQAELQYIVRDHDAASFEVRQKTLSHITKILNEKWGEGTVTLTITQQYRNMKEIIDTCPWLITLAEDACRACGVTPLILPIRGGTDGAQLSFMGLPCPNLGTGGHAYHGPYEHITVEGMDAAVDVTLEIIKLFSQRKG
;
A
#
# COMPACT_ATOMS: atom_id res chain seq x y z
N ILE A 1 -17.87 -7.92 -3.05
CA ILE A 1 -18.44 -9.12 -3.73
C ILE A 1 -19.92 -8.88 -4.05
N ALA A 2 -20.77 -8.52 -3.08
CA ALA A 2 -22.20 -8.31 -3.30
C ALA A 2 -22.46 -7.27 -4.40
N GLU A 3 -21.83 -6.11 -4.32
CA GLU A 3 -21.95 -5.02 -5.31
C GLU A 3 -21.64 -5.48 -6.74
N ILE A 4 -20.53 -6.21 -6.93
CA ILE A 4 -20.14 -6.74 -8.25
C ILE A 4 -21.19 -7.73 -8.76
N LEU A 5 -21.67 -8.62 -7.90
CA LEU A 5 -22.69 -9.60 -8.30
C LEU A 5 -24.04 -8.93 -8.62
N THR A 6 -24.43 -7.92 -7.85
CA THR A 6 -25.63 -7.13 -8.11
C THR A 6 -25.51 -6.36 -9.41
N ALA A 7 -24.37 -5.73 -9.68
CA ALA A 7 -24.14 -5.06 -10.96
C ALA A 7 -24.24 -6.02 -12.15
N LEU A 8 -23.68 -7.23 -12.03
CA LEU A 8 -23.81 -8.26 -13.06
C LEU A 8 -25.27 -8.71 -13.26
N GLU A 9 -26.03 -8.87 -12.18
CA GLU A 9 -27.46 -9.20 -12.26
C GLU A 9 -28.24 -8.14 -13.03
N HIS A 10 -28.03 -6.85 -12.73
CA HIS A 10 -28.62 -5.73 -13.46
C HIS A 10 -28.25 -5.76 -14.95
N ILE A 11 -26.97 -5.95 -15.28
CA ILE A 11 -26.50 -6.03 -16.67
C ILE A 11 -27.27 -7.13 -17.46
N LEU A 12 -27.43 -8.30 -16.86
CA LEU A 12 -28.06 -9.45 -17.50
C LEU A 12 -29.57 -9.28 -17.59
N THR A 13 -30.24 -8.78 -16.55
CA THR A 13 -31.70 -8.68 -16.51
C THR A 13 -32.23 -7.48 -17.30
N GLU A 14 -31.56 -6.35 -17.23
CA GLU A 14 -31.95 -5.11 -17.89
C GLU A 14 -31.33 -4.94 -19.28
N LYS A 15 -30.44 -5.86 -19.65
CA LYS A 15 -29.73 -5.86 -20.95
C LYS A 15 -28.95 -4.57 -21.19
N ILE A 16 -28.24 -4.12 -20.15
CA ILE A 16 -27.42 -2.92 -20.23
C ILE A 16 -26.33 -3.12 -21.29
N PRO A 17 -26.11 -2.18 -22.21
CA PRO A 17 -25.05 -2.28 -23.22
C PRO A 17 -23.67 -2.31 -22.55
N HIS A 18 -22.87 -3.30 -22.91
CA HIS A 18 -21.50 -3.45 -22.39
C HIS A 18 -20.59 -4.12 -23.40
N GLY A 19 -19.28 -3.91 -23.26
CA GLY A 19 -18.24 -4.70 -23.92
C GLY A 19 -18.01 -6.05 -23.21
N PRO A 20 -16.95 -6.80 -23.59
CA PRO A 20 -16.53 -7.97 -22.83
C PRO A 20 -16.22 -7.59 -21.37
N LEU A 21 -16.84 -8.31 -20.43
CA LEU A 21 -16.62 -8.12 -18.98
C LEU A 21 -15.95 -9.35 -18.39
N CYS A 22 -14.95 -9.11 -17.56
CA CYS A 22 -14.26 -10.11 -16.76
C CYS A 22 -14.43 -9.76 -15.29
N VAL A 23 -14.74 -10.74 -14.46
CA VAL A 23 -14.84 -10.58 -13.00
C VAL A 23 -13.95 -11.62 -12.32
N ALA A 24 -13.25 -11.20 -11.28
CA ALA A 24 -12.45 -12.07 -10.44
C ALA A 24 -12.55 -11.63 -8.98
N PHE A 25 -12.34 -12.58 -8.10
CA PHE A 25 -12.20 -12.38 -6.66
C PHE A 25 -10.87 -12.99 -6.23
N THR A 26 -10.03 -12.20 -5.57
CA THR A 26 -8.72 -12.60 -5.09
C THR A 26 -8.81 -13.03 -3.63
N PRO A 27 -8.27 -14.19 -3.23
CA PRO A 27 -8.11 -14.56 -1.83
C PRO A 27 -6.87 -13.90 -1.23
N ASP A 28 -6.78 -13.86 0.09
CA ASP A 28 -5.57 -13.44 0.82
C ASP A 28 -5.13 -11.97 0.58
N GLU A 29 -6.08 -11.07 0.25
CA GLU A 29 -5.81 -9.64 0.05
C GLU A 29 -5.23 -9.03 1.34
N GLU A 30 -5.81 -9.29 2.51
CA GLU A 30 -5.45 -8.75 3.81
C GLU A 30 -3.99 -9.03 4.25
N ILE A 31 -3.36 -10.01 3.65
CA ILE A 31 -1.94 -10.30 3.84
C ILE A 31 -1.06 -9.90 2.65
N GLY A 32 -1.63 -9.14 1.70
CA GLY A 32 -0.94 -8.61 0.52
C GLY A 32 -0.60 -9.67 -0.53
N MET A 33 -1.31 -10.80 -0.55
CA MET A 33 -1.06 -11.93 -1.44
C MET A 33 -2.14 -12.15 -2.50
N GLY A 34 -3.15 -11.27 -2.58
CA GLY A 34 -4.29 -11.42 -3.49
C GLY A 34 -3.88 -11.75 -4.93
N PRO A 35 -3.06 -10.95 -5.60
CA PRO A 35 -2.65 -11.20 -6.97
C PRO A 35 -1.50 -12.21 -7.14
N ALA A 36 -0.95 -12.80 -6.08
CA ALA A 36 0.26 -13.63 -6.15
C ALA A 36 0.20 -14.76 -7.19
N HIS A 37 -0.99 -15.30 -7.41
CA HIS A 37 -1.25 -16.37 -8.38
C HIS A 37 -2.20 -15.94 -9.51
N PHE A 38 -2.50 -14.65 -9.61
CA PHE A 38 -3.42 -14.12 -10.62
C PHE A 38 -2.80 -14.13 -12.01
N ASN A 39 -3.49 -14.73 -12.95
CA ASN A 39 -3.02 -14.81 -14.34
C ASN A 39 -3.70 -13.74 -15.21
N VAL A 40 -3.10 -12.55 -15.27
CA VAL A 40 -3.61 -11.40 -16.04
C VAL A 40 -3.89 -11.78 -17.52
N LYS A 41 -3.00 -12.55 -18.15
CA LYS A 41 -3.19 -12.96 -19.57
C LYS A 41 -4.41 -13.87 -19.74
N LYS A 42 -4.65 -14.78 -18.80
CA LYS A 42 -5.83 -15.66 -18.83
C LYS A 42 -7.10 -14.89 -18.48
N PHE A 43 -7.01 -13.90 -17.61
CA PHE A 43 -8.13 -13.02 -17.28
C PHE A 43 -8.62 -12.26 -18.51
N GLY A 44 -7.69 -11.76 -19.33
CA GLY A 44 -7.97 -11.26 -20.66
C GLY A 44 -8.63 -9.88 -20.73
N ALA A 45 -8.59 -9.10 -19.64
CA ALA A 45 -8.98 -7.70 -19.62
C ALA A 45 -7.79 -6.79 -19.86
N ASP A 46 -7.99 -5.66 -20.53
CA ASP A 46 -6.97 -4.64 -20.76
C ASP A 46 -6.89 -3.63 -19.62
N TYR A 47 -8.00 -3.41 -18.92
CA TYR A 47 -8.15 -2.48 -17.81
C TYR A 47 -9.09 -3.07 -16.76
N ALA A 48 -8.94 -2.65 -15.51
CA ALA A 48 -9.80 -3.10 -14.44
C ALA A 48 -10.01 -1.99 -13.38
N TYR A 49 -10.92 -2.23 -12.46
CA TYR A 49 -11.07 -1.53 -11.19
C TYR A 49 -11.19 -2.57 -10.09
N THR A 50 -10.61 -2.32 -8.93
CA THR A 50 -10.95 -3.03 -7.70
C THR A 50 -12.06 -2.27 -6.97
N LEU A 51 -13.01 -2.97 -6.36
CA LEU A 51 -13.99 -2.42 -5.42
C LEU A 51 -13.54 -2.78 -4.01
N ASP A 52 -12.71 -1.91 -3.46
CA ASP A 52 -11.97 -2.16 -2.20
C ASP A 52 -11.57 -0.84 -1.50
N GLY A 53 -12.16 0.27 -1.89
CA GLY A 53 -11.98 1.57 -1.25
C GLY A 53 -12.98 1.81 -0.12
N ASP A 54 -12.84 2.94 0.55
CA ASP A 54 -13.66 3.32 1.69
C ASP A 54 -15.05 3.85 1.25
N THR A 55 -15.30 5.12 1.44
CA THR A 55 -16.61 5.72 1.19
C THR A 55 -16.99 5.71 -0.29
N GLU A 56 -18.29 5.80 -0.55
CA GLU A 56 -18.79 5.92 -1.92
C GLU A 56 -18.23 7.16 -2.62
N GLY A 57 -17.85 7.00 -3.89
CA GLY A 57 -17.25 8.05 -4.71
C GLY A 57 -15.74 8.18 -4.58
N GLU A 58 -15.10 7.44 -3.71
CA GLU A 58 -13.64 7.38 -3.69
C GLU A 58 -13.07 6.75 -4.96
N ILE A 59 -12.03 7.40 -5.47
CA ILE A 59 -11.24 6.96 -6.62
C ILE A 59 -9.79 7.03 -6.21
N GLN A 60 -9.16 5.90 -6.06
CA GLN A 60 -7.82 5.77 -5.52
C GLN A 60 -6.89 5.20 -6.60
N TYR A 61 -5.90 5.96 -7.00
CA TYR A 61 -4.91 5.57 -8.01
C TYR A 61 -3.47 5.89 -7.58
N GLU A 62 -3.31 6.33 -6.36
CA GLU A 62 -2.03 6.53 -5.70
C GLU A 62 -1.99 5.76 -4.39
N ASN A 63 -0.92 5.02 -4.18
CA ASN A 63 -0.67 4.29 -2.95
C ASN A 63 0.79 4.47 -2.53
N PHE A 64 1.17 4.05 -1.34
CA PHE A 64 2.57 4.10 -0.93
C PHE A 64 3.48 3.23 -1.81
N ASN A 65 4.73 3.69 -2.01
CA ASN A 65 5.86 2.79 -2.18
C ASN A 65 6.24 2.22 -0.82
N ALA A 66 6.60 0.95 -0.77
CA ALA A 66 6.75 0.23 0.48
C ALA A 66 7.95 -0.71 0.50
N CYS A 67 8.68 -0.69 1.61
CA CYS A 67 9.62 -1.75 1.93
C CYS A 67 9.59 -2.06 3.43
N SER A 68 10.07 -3.24 3.78
CA SER A 68 10.48 -3.59 5.14
C SER A 68 11.98 -3.45 5.28
N ALA A 69 12.44 -3.06 6.47
CA ALA A 69 13.85 -3.00 6.80
C ALA A 69 14.10 -3.76 8.10
N LYS A 70 14.95 -4.76 8.00
CA LYS A 70 15.43 -5.53 9.15
C LYS A 70 16.86 -5.12 9.45
N VAL A 71 17.11 -4.69 10.69
CA VAL A 71 18.43 -4.28 11.16
C VAL A 71 18.85 -5.19 12.30
N ILE A 72 19.99 -5.86 12.12
CA ILE A 72 20.58 -6.76 13.11
C ILE A 72 21.82 -6.09 13.68
N PHE A 73 21.97 -6.12 14.98
CA PHE A 73 23.09 -5.57 15.72
C PHE A 73 23.83 -6.70 16.42
N GLN A 74 25.15 -6.78 16.21
CA GLN A 74 26.04 -7.73 16.88
C GLN A 74 26.85 -7.01 17.92
N GLY A 75 26.75 -7.45 19.17
CA GLY A 75 27.49 -6.91 20.29
C GLY A 75 28.76 -7.71 20.62
N VAL A 76 29.58 -7.11 21.47
CA VAL A 76 30.72 -7.78 22.13
C VAL A 76 30.44 -7.79 23.62
N ASN A 77 29.97 -8.92 24.12
CA ASN A 77 29.65 -9.05 25.54
C ASN A 77 30.89 -9.42 26.35
N VAL A 78 31.17 -8.68 27.39
CA VAL A 78 32.26 -8.90 28.36
C VAL A 78 31.73 -8.58 29.74
N HIS A 79 32.48 -8.98 30.78
CA HIS A 79 32.11 -8.67 32.17
C HIS A 79 31.99 -7.14 32.39
N PRO A 80 30.87 -6.62 32.90
CA PRO A 80 30.60 -5.17 33.02
C PRO A 80 31.65 -4.41 33.76
N GLY A 81 32.21 -4.99 34.81
CA GLY A 81 33.27 -4.35 35.63
C GLY A 81 34.61 -4.12 34.90
N SER A 82 34.84 -4.78 33.74
CA SER A 82 36.06 -4.68 32.93
C SER A 82 35.77 -4.33 31.48
N SER A 83 34.62 -3.71 31.22
CA SER A 83 34.09 -3.50 29.88
C SER A 83 34.58 -2.24 29.16
N LYS A 84 35.35 -1.37 29.84
CA LYS A 84 35.78 -0.10 29.27
C LYS A 84 36.56 -0.31 27.99
N ASN A 85 36.09 0.35 26.89
CA ASN A 85 36.67 0.27 25.54
C ASN A 85 36.65 -1.11 24.88
N THR A 86 35.90 -2.06 25.43
CA THR A 86 35.83 -3.46 24.89
C THR A 86 34.40 -3.90 24.60
N MET A 87 33.43 -3.56 25.46
CA MET A 87 32.05 -3.96 25.29
C MET A 87 31.38 -3.16 24.16
N VAL A 88 30.70 -3.85 23.29
CA VAL A 88 29.71 -3.27 22.39
C VAL A 88 28.35 -3.83 22.77
N ASN A 89 27.48 -3.00 23.34
CA ASN A 89 26.15 -3.42 23.75
C ASN A 89 25.17 -3.26 22.57
N ALA A 90 24.77 -4.38 21.97
CA ALA A 90 23.89 -4.39 20.80
C ALA A 90 22.57 -3.67 21.04
N ALA A 91 21.96 -3.81 22.21
CA ALA A 91 20.70 -3.12 22.53
C ALA A 91 20.87 -1.59 22.54
N LEU A 92 22.00 -1.08 23.06
CA LEU A 92 22.28 0.37 23.04
C LEU A 92 22.58 0.88 21.63
N VAL A 93 23.30 0.10 20.82
CA VAL A 93 23.54 0.46 19.39
C VAL A 93 22.22 0.49 18.63
N ALA A 94 21.28 -0.43 18.90
CA ALA A 94 19.96 -0.41 18.29
C ALA A 94 19.14 0.83 18.69
N MET A 95 19.21 1.25 19.94
CA MET A 95 18.58 2.50 20.40
C MET A 95 19.21 3.72 19.73
N GLU A 96 20.55 3.74 19.57
CA GLU A 96 21.27 4.79 18.86
C GLU A 96 20.84 4.85 17.39
N PHE A 97 20.75 3.71 16.70
CA PHE A 97 20.23 3.62 15.33
C PHE A 97 18.86 4.29 15.20
N ASN A 98 17.91 3.91 16.05
CA ASN A 98 16.58 4.49 16.03
C ASN A 98 16.57 5.99 16.31
N SER A 99 17.44 6.48 17.19
CA SER A 99 17.54 7.91 17.53
C SER A 99 18.10 8.79 16.39
N MET A 100 18.78 8.19 15.42
CA MET A 100 19.30 8.89 14.23
C MET A 100 18.27 9.05 13.12
N LEU A 101 17.12 8.37 13.21
CA LEU A 101 16.01 8.58 12.28
C LEU A 101 15.26 9.88 12.60
N PRO A 102 14.64 10.53 11.58
CA PRO A 102 13.84 11.72 11.82
C PRO A 102 12.66 11.43 12.76
N SER A 103 12.65 12.05 13.92
CA SER A 103 11.69 11.75 15.00
C SER A 103 10.24 12.12 14.64
N ALA A 104 10.05 13.03 13.69
CA ALA A 104 8.73 13.43 13.20
C ALA A 104 8.16 12.48 12.12
N ASP A 105 9.02 11.72 11.43
CA ASP A 105 8.63 10.85 10.31
C ASP A 105 8.10 9.51 10.81
N THR A 106 7.00 9.56 11.54
CA THR A 106 6.35 8.37 12.12
C THR A 106 4.86 8.37 11.76
N PRO A 107 4.18 7.21 11.76
CA PRO A 107 2.74 7.15 11.47
C PRO A 107 1.87 8.08 12.34
N ARG A 108 2.31 8.33 13.58
CA ARG A 108 1.60 9.21 14.50
C ARG A 108 1.62 10.68 14.07
N ASN A 109 2.65 11.09 13.33
CA ASN A 109 2.91 12.51 13.03
C ASN A 109 2.78 12.83 11.55
N THR A 110 2.33 11.87 10.73
CA THR A 110 2.24 12.02 9.27
C THR A 110 0.83 11.73 8.77
N GLU A 111 0.41 12.46 7.76
CA GLU A 111 -0.90 12.37 7.11
C GLU A 111 -0.76 12.50 5.59
N ASP A 112 -1.84 12.30 4.87
CA ASP A 112 -1.94 12.44 3.41
C ASP A 112 -0.78 11.75 2.66
N TYR A 113 0.01 12.53 1.93
CA TYR A 113 1.14 12.05 1.12
C TYR A 113 2.45 11.87 1.90
N GLN A 114 2.47 12.24 3.18
CA GLN A 114 3.70 12.19 3.99
C GLN A 114 4.11 10.76 4.28
N GLY A 115 5.36 10.45 3.96
CA GLY A 115 5.96 9.15 4.25
C GLY A 115 6.49 9.03 5.69
N PHE A 116 6.85 7.80 6.09
CA PHE A 116 7.31 7.52 7.45
C PHE A 116 8.27 6.34 7.56
N PHE A 117 8.93 6.26 8.71
CA PHE A 117 9.55 5.06 9.27
C PHE A 117 8.71 4.59 10.45
N HIS A 118 8.30 3.34 10.46
CA HIS A 118 7.57 2.76 11.59
C HIS A 118 8.33 1.58 12.16
N LEU A 119 8.80 1.72 13.40
CA LEU A 119 9.39 0.62 14.14
C LEU A 119 8.28 -0.36 14.59
N CYS A 120 8.21 -1.51 13.93
CA CYS A 120 7.20 -2.54 14.21
C CYS A 120 7.58 -3.44 15.36
N SER A 121 8.88 -3.76 15.50
CA SER A 121 9.35 -4.59 16.61
C SER A 121 10.80 -4.26 16.98
N MET A 122 11.10 -4.46 18.26
CA MET A 122 12.43 -4.36 18.83
C MET A 122 12.61 -5.52 19.80
N LYS A 123 13.72 -6.25 19.66
CA LYS A 123 14.11 -7.31 20.60
C LYS A 123 15.64 -7.36 20.70
N GLY A 124 16.14 -7.84 21.82
CA GLY A 124 17.59 -8.05 21.97
C GLY A 124 18.12 -7.86 23.37
N ASP A 125 19.42 -8.08 23.47
CA ASP A 125 20.22 -7.95 24.69
C ASP A 125 21.60 -7.33 24.36
N VAL A 126 22.57 -7.54 25.26
CA VAL A 126 23.95 -7.05 25.08
C VAL A 126 24.63 -7.68 23.87
N SER A 127 24.35 -8.97 23.61
CA SER A 127 25.06 -9.76 22.59
C SER A 127 24.46 -9.56 21.19
N GLN A 128 23.14 -9.44 21.09
CA GLN A 128 22.45 -9.25 19.82
C GLN A 128 21.16 -8.46 19.99
N ALA A 129 20.85 -7.60 19.02
CA ALA A 129 19.55 -6.94 18.93
C ALA A 129 19.04 -6.93 17.49
N GLU A 130 17.74 -6.75 17.34
CA GLU A 130 17.05 -6.67 16.05
C GLU A 130 15.98 -5.59 16.11
N LEU A 131 15.95 -4.75 15.07
CA LEU A 131 14.86 -3.81 14.81
C LEU A 131 14.19 -4.18 13.48
N GLN A 132 12.87 -4.09 13.45
CA GLN A 132 12.10 -4.28 12.23
C GLN A 132 11.28 -3.03 11.94
N TYR A 133 11.47 -2.48 10.75
CA TYR A 133 10.75 -1.30 10.27
C TYR A 133 9.91 -1.63 9.05
N ILE A 134 8.82 -0.91 8.89
CA ILE A 134 8.23 -0.64 7.60
C ILE A 134 8.50 0.82 7.21
N VAL A 135 8.79 1.03 5.93
CA VAL A 135 9.08 2.35 5.37
C VAL A 135 8.09 2.61 4.25
N ARG A 136 7.51 3.78 4.26
CA ARG A 136 6.46 4.18 3.32
C ARG A 136 6.71 5.58 2.81
N ASP A 137 6.44 5.82 1.52
CA ASP A 137 6.35 7.15 0.93
C ASP A 137 5.58 7.08 -0.40
N HIS A 138 4.75 8.07 -0.71
CA HIS A 138 4.08 8.14 -2.01
C HIS A 138 5.06 8.53 -3.13
N ASP A 139 5.95 9.47 -2.86
CA ASP A 139 6.95 9.92 -3.81
C ASP A 139 8.13 8.96 -3.90
N ALA A 140 8.45 8.49 -5.11
CA ALA A 140 9.50 7.51 -5.34
C ALA A 140 10.91 8.04 -4.96
N ALA A 141 11.18 9.33 -5.19
CA ALA A 141 12.46 9.93 -4.86
C ALA A 141 12.63 10.07 -3.34
N SER A 142 11.60 10.52 -2.64
CA SER A 142 11.56 10.59 -1.18
C SER A 142 11.67 9.19 -0.55
N PHE A 143 11.02 8.19 -1.14
CA PHE A 143 11.15 6.79 -0.71
C PHE A 143 12.59 6.26 -0.84
N GLU A 144 13.27 6.58 -1.94
CA GLU A 144 14.68 6.24 -2.13
C GLU A 144 15.57 6.94 -1.09
N VAL A 145 15.31 8.22 -0.79
CA VAL A 145 16.02 8.97 0.26
C VAL A 145 15.85 8.29 1.61
N ARG A 146 14.65 7.82 1.95
CA ARG A 146 14.41 7.07 3.20
C ARG A 146 15.26 5.80 3.28
N GLN A 147 15.32 5.02 2.21
CA GLN A 147 16.15 3.81 2.16
C GLN A 147 17.66 4.14 2.29
N LYS A 148 18.10 5.19 1.60
CA LYS A 148 19.48 5.70 1.73
C LYS A 148 19.80 6.17 3.14
N THR A 149 18.85 6.77 3.85
CA THR A 149 19.00 7.19 5.25
C THR A 149 19.31 5.99 6.15
N LEU A 150 18.55 4.88 6.03
CA LEU A 150 18.84 3.66 6.78
C LEU A 150 20.24 3.11 6.49
N SER A 151 20.61 3.08 5.20
CA SER A 151 21.92 2.60 4.75
C SER A 151 23.06 3.50 5.28
N HIS A 152 22.84 4.82 5.30
CA HIS A 152 23.81 5.77 5.80
C HIS A 152 24.03 5.65 7.31
N ILE A 153 22.95 5.51 8.10
CA ILE A 153 23.03 5.27 9.53
C ILE A 153 23.78 3.95 9.82
N THR A 154 23.48 2.90 9.07
CA THR A 154 24.20 1.61 9.16
C THR A 154 25.71 1.80 8.98
N LYS A 155 26.11 2.55 7.96
CA LYS A 155 27.52 2.86 7.71
C LYS A 155 28.17 3.62 8.86
N ILE A 156 27.55 4.70 9.33
CA ILE A 156 28.06 5.51 10.45
C ILE A 156 28.28 4.65 11.71
N LEU A 157 27.32 3.78 12.03
CA LEU A 157 27.43 2.95 13.22
C LEU A 157 28.47 1.85 13.07
N ASN A 158 28.68 1.30 11.88
CA ASN A 158 29.78 0.37 11.62
C ASN A 158 31.14 1.07 11.71
N GLU A 159 31.28 2.30 11.20
CA GLU A 159 32.51 3.10 11.38
C GLU A 159 32.79 3.39 12.87
N LYS A 160 31.75 3.63 13.66
CA LYS A 160 31.87 3.94 15.10
C LYS A 160 32.15 2.71 15.96
N TRP A 161 31.44 1.62 15.75
CA TRP A 161 31.41 0.45 16.63
C TRP A 161 32.20 -0.76 16.10
N GLY A 162 32.66 -0.69 14.87
CA GLY A 162 33.37 -1.77 14.16
C GLY A 162 32.55 -2.38 13.04
N GLU A 163 33.24 -2.77 11.99
CA GLU A 163 32.61 -3.38 10.80
C GLU A 163 31.84 -4.66 11.16
N GLY A 164 30.63 -4.79 10.64
CA GLY A 164 29.75 -5.93 10.91
C GLY A 164 28.93 -5.81 12.20
N THR A 165 29.10 -4.74 12.98
CA THR A 165 28.26 -4.48 14.17
C THR A 165 26.80 -4.27 13.77
N VAL A 166 26.53 -3.63 12.62
CA VAL A 166 25.17 -3.36 12.12
C VAL A 166 25.01 -3.94 10.73
N THR A 167 23.99 -4.78 10.56
CA THR A 167 23.61 -5.35 9.26
C THR A 167 22.19 -4.94 8.92
N LEU A 168 22.00 -4.30 7.75
CA LEU A 168 20.71 -3.86 7.23
C LEU A 168 20.29 -4.74 6.06
N THR A 169 19.05 -5.21 6.08
CA THR A 169 18.38 -5.87 4.95
C THR A 169 17.11 -5.11 4.62
N ILE A 170 16.99 -4.62 3.38
CA ILE A 170 15.78 -3.96 2.87
C ILE A 170 15.11 -4.90 1.87
N THR A 171 13.81 -5.14 2.08
CA THR A 171 12.98 -5.97 1.19
C THR A 171 11.85 -5.12 0.63
N GLN A 172 11.82 -4.94 -0.70
CA GLN A 172 10.75 -4.22 -1.38
C GLN A 172 9.45 -5.02 -1.26
N GLN A 173 8.32 -4.32 -1.11
CA GLN A 173 7.00 -4.91 -0.94
C GLN A 173 6.09 -4.58 -2.12
N TYR A 174 5.77 -3.31 -2.30
CA TYR A 174 4.93 -2.83 -3.41
C TYR A 174 5.34 -1.40 -3.81
N ARG A 175 4.81 -0.96 -4.95
CA ARG A 175 5.08 0.34 -5.55
C ARG A 175 3.79 1.14 -5.69
N ASN A 176 3.91 2.45 -5.81
CA ASN A 176 2.80 3.33 -6.13
C ASN A 176 2.31 3.08 -7.56
N MET A 177 1.03 2.70 -7.71
CA MET A 177 0.43 2.40 -9.02
C MET A 177 0.26 3.62 -9.91
N LYS A 178 0.39 4.84 -9.36
CA LYS A 178 0.32 6.09 -10.13
C LYS A 178 1.18 6.05 -11.39
N GLU A 179 2.39 5.49 -11.29
CA GLU A 179 3.30 5.34 -12.44
C GLU A 179 2.65 4.63 -13.63
N ILE A 180 1.79 3.66 -13.37
CA ILE A 180 1.07 2.93 -14.41
C ILE A 180 -0.22 3.67 -14.82
N ILE A 181 -0.98 4.16 -13.84
CA ILE A 181 -2.27 4.83 -14.12
C ILE A 181 -2.08 6.14 -14.89
N ASP A 182 -0.97 6.85 -14.68
CA ASP A 182 -0.62 8.04 -15.46
C ASP A 182 -0.45 7.76 -16.98
N THR A 183 -0.28 6.50 -17.36
CA THR A 183 -0.28 6.10 -18.80
C THR A 183 -1.69 5.96 -19.39
N CYS A 184 -2.71 5.89 -18.55
CA CYS A 184 -4.12 5.77 -18.92
C CYS A 184 -5.04 6.62 -18.02
N PRO A 185 -4.80 7.95 -17.90
CA PRO A 185 -5.50 8.83 -16.95
C PRO A 185 -7.01 8.92 -17.21
N TRP A 186 -7.44 8.52 -18.38
CA TRP A 186 -8.85 8.45 -18.75
C TRP A 186 -9.64 7.44 -17.86
N LEU A 187 -9.00 6.45 -17.25
CA LEU A 187 -9.66 5.57 -16.27
C LEU A 187 -10.19 6.38 -15.09
N ILE A 188 -9.41 7.32 -14.60
CA ILE A 188 -9.82 8.17 -13.49
C ILE A 188 -10.94 9.11 -13.91
N THR A 189 -10.79 9.78 -15.06
CA THR A 189 -11.86 10.65 -15.60
C THR A 189 -13.16 9.88 -15.82
N LEU A 190 -13.10 8.64 -16.31
CA LEU A 190 -14.27 7.79 -16.52
C LEU A 190 -14.99 7.50 -15.18
N ALA A 191 -14.23 7.17 -14.13
CA ALA A 191 -14.79 6.92 -12.81
C ALA A 191 -15.39 8.19 -12.20
N GLU A 192 -14.72 9.35 -12.33
CA GLU A 192 -15.27 10.64 -11.91
C GLU A 192 -16.59 10.98 -12.61
N ASP A 193 -16.66 10.78 -13.93
CA ASP A 193 -17.86 11.06 -14.73
C ASP A 193 -18.99 10.13 -14.32
N ALA A 194 -18.70 8.85 -14.05
CA ALA A 194 -19.68 7.89 -13.56
C ALA A 194 -20.22 8.30 -12.18
N CYS A 195 -19.36 8.67 -11.24
CA CYS A 195 -19.80 9.19 -9.93
C CYS A 195 -20.76 10.37 -10.11
N ARG A 196 -20.37 11.38 -10.91
CA ARG A 196 -21.21 12.57 -11.16
C ARG A 196 -22.55 12.23 -11.78
N ALA A 197 -22.58 11.28 -12.74
CA ALA A 197 -23.80 10.83 -13.39
C ALA A 197 -24.76 10.15 -12.40
N CYS A 198 -24.23 9.45 -11.39
CA CYS A 198 -25.00 8.82 -10.32
C CYS A 198 -25.34 9.77 -9.15
N GLY A 199 -24.96 11.05 -9.24
CA GLY A 199 -25.18 12.02 -8.14
C GLY A 199 -24.23 11.83 -6.95
N VAL A 200 -23.18 11.04 -7.10
CA VAL A 200 -22.12 10.81 -6.11
C VAL A 200 -20.99 11.81 -6.35
N THR A 201 -20.49 12.42 -5.29
CA THR A 201 -19.33 13.33 -5.40
C THR A 201 -18.05 12.53 -5.52
N PRO A 202 -17.27 12.66 -6.62
CA PRO A 202 -16.01 11.95 -6.72
C PRO A 202 -14.98 12.51 -5.74
N LEU A 203 -14.27 11.62 -5.06
CA LEU A 203 -13.23 11.93 -4.08
C LEU A 203 -11.92 11.23 -4.50
N ILE A 204 -10.94 12.02 -4.92
CA ILE A 204 -9.62 11.47 -5.25
C ILE A 204 -8.73 11.54 -4.01
N LEU A 205 -8.43 10.39 -3.44
CA LEU A 205 -7.63 10.26 -2.22
C LEU A 205 -6.49 9.27 -2.41
N PRO A 206 -5.32 9.52 -1.78
CA PRO A 206 -4.22 8.57 -1.79
C PRO A 206 -4.45 7.46 -0.76
N ILE A 207 -4.11 6.23 -1.12
CA ILE A 207 -4.10 5.09 -0.20
C ILE A 207 -2.82 5.13 0.65
N ARG A 208 -2.95 5.17 1.97
CA ARG A 208 -1.80 5.07 2.90
C ARG A 208 -1.42 3.62 3.22
N GLY A 209 -1.56 2.75 2.26
CA GLY A 209 -1.29 1.31 2.32
C GLY A 209 -0.96 0.74 0.95
N GLY A 210 -1.17 -0.54 0.79
CA GLY A 210 -1.14 -1.26 -0.49
C GLY A 210 -2.55 -1.69 -0.86
N THR A 211 -2.73 -2.17 -2.08
CA THR A 211 -3.97 -2.74 -2.61
C THR A 211 -3.65 -3.74 -3.72
N ASP A 212 -4.53 -4.68 -3.96
CA ASP A 212 -4.43 -5.61 -5.09
C ASP A 212 -4.35 -4.88 -6.43
N GLY A 213 -5.07 -3.76 -6.58
CA GLY A 213 -5.03 -2.92 -7.77
C GLY A 213 -3.63 -2.40 -8.10
N ALA A 214 -2.83 -2.05 -7.08
CA ALA A 214 -1.45 -1.64 -7.27
C ALA A 214 -0.59 -2.78 -7.84
N GLN A 215 -0.70 -3.99 -7.29
CA GLN A 215 0.04 -5.15 -7.77
C GLN A 215 -0.40 -5.55 -9.20
N LEU A 216 -1.71 -5.59 -9.45
CA LEU A 216 -2.27 -5.89 -10.78
C LEU A 216 -1.80 -4.88 -11.83
N SER A 217 -1.71 -3.60 -11.47
CA SER A 217 -1.20 -2.56 -12.37
C SER A 217 0.22 -2.86 -12.85
N PHE A 218 1.12 -3.26 -11.95
CA PHE A 218 2.49 -3.66 -12.32
C PHE A 218 2.59 -5.02 -13.00
N MET A 219 1.52 -5.84 -12.93
CA MET A 219 1.42 -7.09 -13.69
C MET A 219 0.90 -6.87 -15.13
N GLY A 220 0.62 -5.62 -15.51
CA GLY A 220 0.15 -5.22 -16.84
C GLY A 220 -1.37 -5.08 -16.97
N LEU A 221 -2.08 -4.94 -15.86
CA LEU A 221 -3.52 -4.66 -15.81
C LEU A 221 -3.74 -3.37 -15.01
N PRO A 222 -3.72 -2.18 -15.63
CA PRO A 222 -4.02 -0.92 -14.95
C PRO A 222 -5.34 -1.02 -14.18
N CYS A 223 -5.28 -0.83 -12.85
CA CYS A 223 -6.39 -1.16 -11.96
C CYS A 223 -6.48 -0.18 -10.78
N PRO A 224 -7.08 1.01 -10.97
CA PRO A 224 -7.39 1.90 -9.85
C PRO A 224 -8.46 1.30 -8.95
N ASN A 225 -8.55 1.81 -7.72
CA ASN A 225 -9.47 1.34 -6.71
C ASN A 225 -10.67 2.28 -6.58
N LEU A 226 -11.86 1.73 -6.32
CA LEU A 226 -13.11 2.45 -6.13
C LEU A 226 -13.66 2.21 -4.74
N GLY A 227 -14.29 3.24 -4.16
CA GLY A 227 -15.00 3.16 -2.90
C GLY A 227 -16.20 2.23 -2.95
N THR A 228 -16.42 1.51 -1.87
CA THR A 228 -17.51 0.55 -1.67
C THR A 228 -18.65 1.11 -0.84
N GLY A 229 -18.46 2.26 -0.19
CA GLY A 229 -19.39 2.79 0.83
C GLY A 229 -19.19 2.17 2.20
N GLY A 230 -18.03 1.51 2.44
CA GLY A 230 -17.65 0.96 3.73
C GLY A 230 -16.96 1.99 4.63
N HIS A 231 -16.94 1.71 5.93
CA HIS A 231 -16.39 2.61 6.94
C HIS A 231 -15.74 1.84 8.08
N ALA A 232 -14.79 2.50 8.76
CA ALA A 232 -14.13 2.02 9.99
C ALA A 232 -13.46 0.66 9.87
N TYR A 233 -12.85 0.40 8.72
CA TYR A 233 -12.15 -0.85 8.42
C TYR A 233 -11.14 -1.26 9.49
N HIS A 234 -10.94 -2.58 9.61
CA HIS A 234 -10.03 -3.21 10.54
C HIS A 234 -10.32 -2.91 12.02
N GLY A 235 -11.53 -2.46 12.33
CA GLY A 235 -11.94 -2.09 13.66
C GLY A 235 -13.26 -2.74 14.11
N PRO A 236 -13.60 -2.65 15.42
CA PRO A 236 -14.83 -3.25 15.93
C PRO A 236 -16.11 -2.52 15.48
N TYR A 237 -15.97 -1.39 14.81
CA TYR A 237 -17.08 -0.58 14.28
C TYR A 237 -17.14 -0.63 12.75
N GLU A 238 -16.44 -1.56 12.12
CA GLU A 238 -16.50 -1.76 10.68
C GLU A 238 -17.94 -2.03 10.25
N HIS A 239 -18.38 -1.26 9.26
CA HIS A 239 -19.75 -1.34 8.76
C HIS A 239 -19.85 -0.79 7.33
N ILE A 240 -20.92 -1.15 6.67
CA ILE A 240 -21.34 -0.61 5.37
C ILE A 240 -22.83 -0.34 5.41
N THR A 241 -23.29 0.71 4.73
CA THR A 241 -24.71 0.99 4.59
C THR A 241 -25.28 0.39 3.31
N VAL A 242 -26.57 0.10 3.28
CA VAL A 242 -27.25 -0.38 2.06
C VAL A 242 -27.18 0.69 0.97
N GLU A 243 -27.37 1.95 1.36
CA GLU A 243 -27.32 3.11 0.47
C GLU A 243 -25.93 3.30 -0.14
N GLY A 244 -24.85 3.06 0.62
CA GLY A 244 -23.48 3.09 0.13
C GLY A 244 -23.22 1.96 -0.87
N MET A 245 -23.70 0.75 -0.58
CA MET A 245 -23.61 -0.39 -1.50
C MET A 245 -24.36 -0.11 -2.80
N ASP A 246 -25.59 0.41 -2.73
CA ASP A 246 -26.40 0.76 -3.89
C ASP A 246 -25.68 1.83 -4.74
N ALA A 247 -25.10 2.86 -4.12
CA ALA A 247 -24.32 3.88 -4.82
C ALA A 247 -23.08 3.29 -5.53
N ALA A 248 -22.38 2.35 -4.89
CA ALA A 248 -21.24 1.66 -5.50
C ALA A 248 -21.65 0.79 -6.69
N VAL A 249 -22.82 0.13 -6.61
CA VAL A 249 -23.42 -0.61 -7.74
C VAL A 249 -23.74 0.32 -8.90
N ASP A 250 -24.41 1.45 -8.63
CA ASP A 250 -24.80 2.42 -9.66
C ASP A 250 -23.56 3.01 -10.37
N VAL A 251 -22.54 3.40 -9.62
CA VAL A 251 -21.27 3.90 -10.18
C VAL A 251 -20.59 2.83 -11.03
N THR A 252 -20.56 1.57 -10.57
CA THR A 252 -19.98 0.46 -11.32
C THR A 252 -20.72 0.24 -12.65
N LEU A 253 -22.04 0.26 -12.65
CA LEU A 253 -22.87 0.14 -13.85
C LEU A 253 -22.63 1.30 -14.82
N GLU A 254 -22.54 2.52 -14.33
CA GLU A 254 -22.31 3.70 -15.16
C GLU A 254 -20.89 3.69 -15.77
N ILE A 255 -19.85 3.25 -15.03
CA ILE A 255 -18.51 3.02 -15.59
C ILE A 255 -18.57 2.06 -16.77
N ILE A 256 -19.25 0.92 -16.64
CA ILE A 256 -19.38 -0.08 -17.69
C ILE A 256 -20.08 0.50 -18.91
N LYS A 257 -21.14 1.25 -18.70
CA LYS A 257 -21.92 1.90 -19.75
C LYS A 257 -21.09 2.97 -20.47
N LEU A 258 -20.45 3.86 -19.75
CA LEU A 258 -19.60 4.91 -20.32
C LEU A 258 -18.40 4.30 -21.07
N PHE A 259 -17.80 3.24 -20.53
CA PHE A 259 -16.73 2.50 -21.22
C PHE A 259 -17.20 1.95 -22.55
N SER A 260 -18.41 1.36 -22.62
CA SER A 260 -18.98 0.79 -23.86
C SER A 260 -19.20 1.83 -24.96
N GLN A 261 -19.31 3.11 -24.61
CA GLN A 261 -19.52 4.24 -25.55
C GLN A 261 -18.20 4.86 -26.02
N ARG A 262 -17.07 4.51 -25.41
CA ARG A 262 -15.75 5.03 -25.85
C ARG A 262 -15.45 4.50 -27.24
N LYS A 263 -15.15 5.44 -28.12
CA LYS A 263 -14.52 5.11 -29.41
C LYS A 263 -13.02 4.92 -29.10
N GLY A 264 -12.50 3.76 -29.39
CA GLY A 264 -11.09 3.39 -29.19
C GLY A 264 -10.12 4.33 -29.89
#